data_ef0bdb8c67ade7f507d5fe3b4d471a7d
#
_entry.id   ef0bdb8c67ade7f507d5fe3b4d471a7d
#
_cell.length_a   1.000
_cell.length_b   1.000
_cell.length_c   1.000
_cell.angle_alpha   90.00
_cell.angle_beta   90.00
_cell.angle_gamma   90.00
#
_symmetry.space_group_name_H-M   'P 1'
#
loop_
_entity.id
_entity.type
_entity.pdbx_description
1 polymer ?
#
loop_
_entity_poly.entity_id
_entity_poly.type
_entity_poly.pdbx_seq_one_letter_code
_entity_poly.pdbx_strand_id
1 'polypeptide(L)'
;MFKGLRTVIYPAPDLKKAKEWYSVALGEQPYFDEEFYVGFDIGGYELGLQPERTPGTAGSIVYWGVIDIQETWNKLIELGATADEEIMHVGGNVYVAAVVDPFGNLFGIIQNPNFEAKE
;
A
#
# COMPACT_ATOMS: atom_id res chain seq x y z
N MET A 1 -13.16 -16.93 15.90
CA MET A 1 -13.31 -16.92 14.45
C MET A 1 -12.41 -15.83 13.88
N PHE A 2 -12.68 -15.35 12.68
CA PHE A 2 -11.81 -14.32 12.08
C PHE A 2 -12.07 -12.95 12.70
N LYS A 3 -10.99 -12.16 12.85
CA LYS A 3 -11.08 -10.84 13.45
C LYS A 3 -10.83 -9.69 12.44
N GLY A 4 -10.60 -10.04 11.20
CA GLY A 4 -10.33 -9.05 10.17
C GLY A 4 -8.86 -9.00 9.79
N LEU A 5 -8.54 -8.09 8.91
CA LEU A 5 -7.20 -7.96 8.37
C LEU A 5 -6.20 -7.49 9.42
N ARG A 6 -5.00 -8.03 9.37
CA ARG A 6 -3.91 -7.64 10.27
C ARG A 6 -2.69 -7.17 9.50
N THR A 7 -2.25 -7.95 8.52
CA THR A 7 -0.97 -7.74 7.84
C THR A 7 -1.12 -7.99 6.35
N VAL A 8 -0.48 -7.15 5.55
CA VAL A 8 -0.33 -7.37 4.12
C VAL A 8 1.16 -7.40 3.83
N ILE A 9 1.62 -8.45 3.17
CA ILE A 9 3.03 -8.63 2.82
C ILE A 9 3.23 -8.28 1.35
N TYR A 10 4.13 -7.35 1.09
CA TYR A 10 4.57 -7.02 -0.26
C TYR A 10 5.94 -7.63 -0.52
N PRO A 11 6.08 -8.41 -1.60
CA PRO A 11 7.39 -8.89 -2.02
C PRO A 11 8.35 -7.74 -2.33
N ALA A 12 9.55 -7.81 -1.78
CA ALA A 12 10.55 -6.76 -1.92
C ALA A 12 11.94 -7.38 -1.96
N PRO A 13 12.36 -7.94 -3.12
CA PRO A 13 13.68 -8.58 -3.22
C PRO A 13 14.83 -7.66 -2.84
N ASP A 14 14.75 -6.37 -3.18
CA ASP A 14 15.69 -5.37 -2.69
C ASP A 14 15.07 -4.66 -1.49
N LEU A 15 15.18 -5.29 -0.34
CA LEU A 15 14.49 -4.83 0.87
C LEU A 15 14.92 -3.42 1.30
N LYS A 16 16.19 -3.09 1.14
CA LYS A 16 16.68 -1.76 1.53
C LYS A 16 16.06 -0.66 0.69
N LYS A 17 16.03 -0.84 -0.63
CA LYS A 17 15.40 0.14 -1.52
C LYS A 17 13.91 0.26 -1.28
N ALA A 18 13.24 -0.88 -1.05
CA ALA A 18 11.81 -0.90 -0.78
C ALA A 18 11.50 -0.17 0.53
N LYS A 19 12.30 -0.39 1.56
CA LYS A 19 12.13 0.31 2.83
C LYS A 19 12.23 1.82 2.65
N GLU A 20 13.23 2.28 1.92
CA GLU A 20 13.40 3.71 1.67
C GLU A 20 12.22 4.29 0.91
N TRP A 21 11.78 3.60 -0.14
CA TRP A 21 10.66 4.07 -0.94
C TRP A 21 9.37 4.12 -0.14
N TYR A 22 9.06 3.04 0.59
CA TYR A 22 7.82 2.99 1.37
C TYR A 22 7.84 3.96 2.54
N SER A 23 8.99 4.22 3.14
CA SER A 23 9.09 5.24 4.20
C SER A 23 8.64 6.60 3.68
N VAL A 24 9.04 6.95 2.47
CA VAL A 24 8.65 8.23 1.85
C VAL A 24 7.18 8.18 1.42
N ALA A 25 6.79 7.12 0.72
CA ALA A 25 5.43 7.00 0.21
C ALA A 25 4.37 7.02 1.32
N LEU A 26 4.63 6.31 2.40
CA LEU A 26 3.71 6.22 3.53
C LEU A 26 3.83 7.40 4.50
N GLY A 27 4.95 8.09 4.48
CA GLY A 27 5.22 9.14 5.45
C GLY A 27 5.45 8.60 6.85
N GLU A 28 5.98 7.38 6.96
CA GLU A 28 6.20 6.69 8.22
C GLU A 28 7.55 6.01 8.23
N GLN A 29 8.09 5.80 9.42
CA GLN A 29 9.28 4.96 9.57
C GLN A 29 8.84 3.56 10.01
N PRO A 30 9.57 2.50 9.62
CA PRO A 30 9.19 1.17 10.06
C PRO A 30 9.34 1.04 11.58
N TYR A 31 8.42 0.30 12.20
CA TYR A 31 8.52 -0.01 13.61
C TYR A 31 9.33 -1.29 13.83
N PHE A 32 9.48 -2.09 12.79
CA PHE A 32 10.29 -3.29 12.81
C PHE A 32 11.18 -3.26 11.56
N ASP A 33 12.50 -3.37 11.75
CA ASP A 33 13.46 -3.15 10.66
C ASP A 33 14.61 -4.12 10.81
N GLU A 34 14.52 -5.27 10.14
CA GLU A 34 15.54 -6.31 10.14
C GLU A 34 15.86 -6.71 8.70
N GLU A 35 16.95 -7.47 8.53
CA GLU A 35 17.39 -7.90 7.20
C GLU A 35 16.42 -8.86 6.51
N PHE A 36 15.55 -9.49 7.28
CA PHE A 36 14.63 -10.49 6.75
C PHE A 36 13.20 -9.99 6.64
N TYR A 37 12.88 -8.80 7.18
CA TYR A 37 11.53 -8.28 7.18
C TYR A 37 11.50 -6.84 7.68
N VAL A 38 10.71 -6.01 7.00
CA VAL A 38 10.46 -4.63 7.42
C VAL A 38 8.96 -4.46 7.59
N GLY A 39 8.53 -3.93 8.74
CA GLY A 39 7.12 -3.73 9.03
C GLY A 39 6.80 -2.28 9.37
N PHE A 40 5.72 -1.77 8.77
CA PHE A 40 5.18 -0.44 9.04
C PHE A 40 3.82 -0.56 9.71
N ASP A 41 3.54 0.30 10.67
CA ASP A 41 2.22 0.39 11.28
C ASP A 41 1.43 1.48 10.57
N ILE A 42 0.38 1.09 9.86
CA ILE A 42 -0.45 1.99 9.08
C ILE A 42 -1.88 1.92 9.63
N GLY A 43 -2.21 2.86 10.51
CA GLY A 43 -3.54 2.89 11.10
C GLY A 43 -3.88 1.65 11.90
N GLY A 44 -2.89 0.99 12.49
CA GLY A 44 -3.05 -0.25 13.23
C GLY A 44 -2.91 -1.51 12.38
N TYR A 45 -2.86 -1.38 11.06
CA TYR A 45 -2.62 -2.50 10.16
C TYR A 45 -1.14 -2.55 9.82
N GLU A 46 -0.64 -3.72 9.53
CA GLU A 46 0.76 -3.84 9.16
C GLU A 46 0.96 -3.96 7.66
N LEU A 47 1.84 -3.12 7.12
CA LEU A 47 2.37 -3.28 5.79
C LEU A 47 3.77 -3.87 5.95
N GLY A 48 3.96 -5.11 5.49
CA GLY A 48 5.23 -5.79 5.61
C GLY A 48 5.94 -5.89 4.27
N LEU A 49 7.26 -5.81 4.31
CA LEU A 49 8.11 -6.02 3.14
C LEU A 49 8.96 -7.26 3.40
N GLN A 50 8.98 -8.18 2.44
CA GLN A 50 9.67 -9.46 2.60
C GLN A 50 10.50 -9.79 1.37
N PRO A 51 11.82 -10.02 1.52
CA PRO A 51 12.70 -10.18 0.35
C PRO A 51 12.57 -11.52 -0.38
N GLU A 52 12.04 -12.54 0.27
CA GLU A 52 12.01 -13.89 -0.29
C GLU A 52 10.86 -14.20 -1.23
N ARG A 53 9.92 -13.28 -1.38
CA ARG A 53 8.77 -13.48 -2.26
C ARG A 53 8.97 -12.77 -3.58
N THR A 54 8.28 -13.26 -4.61
CA THR A 54 8.35 -12.69 -5.96
C THR A 54 7.27 -11.63 -6.14
N PRO A 55 7.62 -10.41 -6.55
CA PRO A 55 6.62 -9.37 -6.86
C PRO A 55 5.75 -9.77 -8.04
N GLY A 56 4.55 -9.18 -8.10
CA GLY A 56 3.64 -9.41 -9.21
C GLY A 56 2.38 -8.60 -9.07
N THR A 57 1.60 -8.54 -10.16
CA THR A 57 0.35 -7.79 -10.20
C THR A 57 -0.87 -8.69 -10.34
N ALA A 58 -0.67 -10.01 -10.34
CA ALA A 58 -1.76 -10.98 -10.38
C ALA A 58 -2.26 -11.28 -8.97
N GLY A 59 -3.51 -11.70 -8.86
CA GLY A 59 -4.10 -12.08 -7.59
C GLY A 59 -4.88 -10.95 -6.94
N SER A 60 -4.88 -10.94 -5.63
CA SER A 60 -5.65 -9.95 -4.86
C SER A 60 -5.08 -8.55 -4.97
N ILE A 61 -5.97 -7.57 -4.98
CA ILE A 61 -5.58 -6.18 -4.84
C ILE A 61 -5.96 -5.68 -3.46
N VAL A 62 -5.07 -4.93 -2.85
CA VAL A 62 -5.26 -4.34 -1.53
C VAL A 62 -5.42 -2.84 -1.69
N TYR A 63 -6.47 -2.31 -1.08
CA TYR A 63 -6.73 -0.87 -1.10
C TYR A 63 -6.45 -0.27 0.26
N TRP A 64 -5.53 0.69 0.30
CA TRP A 64 -5.22 1.44 1.52
C TRP A 64 -6.06 2.71 1.57
N GLY A 65 -6.63 2.99 2.72
CA GLY A 65 -7.45 4.18 2.90
C GLY A 65 -6.62 5.46 2.86
N VAL A 66 -7.11 6.44 2.10
CA VAL A 66 -6.45 7.76 2.00
C VAL A 66 -7.51 8.85 2.17
N ILE A 67 -7.06 10.04 2.56
CA ILE A 67 -7.94 11.17 2.76
C ILE A 67 -8.27 11.84 1.44
N ASP A 68 -7.25 12.07 0.62
CA ASP A 68 -7.36 12.74 -0.69
C ASP A 68 -6.68 11.87 -1.73
N ILE A 69 -7.47 11.17 -2.53
CA ILE A 69 -6.95 10.21 -3.49
C ILE A 69 -6.16 10.86 -4.63
N GLN A 70 -6.56 12.06 -5.05
CA GLN A 70 -5.84 12.75 -6.12
C GLN A 70 -4.45 13.16 -5.65
N GLU A 71 -4.34 13.69 -4.45
CA GLU A 71 -3.07 14.09 -3.87
C GLU A 71 -2.15 12.88 -3.67
N THR A 72 -2.71 11.79 -3.15
CA THR A 72 -1.95 10.55 -2.93
C THR A 72 -1.49 9.95 -4.27
N TRP A 73 -2.38 9.91 -5.26
CA TRP A 73 -2.04 9.45 -6.59
C TRP A 73 -0.86 10.23 -7.17
N ASN A 74 -0.95 11.56 -7.11
CA ASN A 74 0.11 12.42 -7.64
C ASN A 74 1.44 12.14 -6.95
N LYS A 75 1.42 11.97 -5.63
CA LYS A 75 2.63 11.67 -4.87
C LYS A 75 3.25 10.33 -5.28
N LEU A 76 2.43 9.29 -5.43
CA LEU A 76 2.92 7.96 -5.80
C LEU A 76 3.54 7.98 -7.20
N ILE A 77 2.89 8.63 -8.15
CA ILE A 77 3.43 8.75 -9.51
C ILE A 77 4.75 9.53 -9.50
N GLU A 78 4.80 10.63 -8.75
CA GLU A 78 6.02 11.41 -8.62
C GLU A 78 7.17 10.59 -8.01
N LEU A 79 6.86 9.65 -7.11
CA LEU A 79 7.84 8.77 -6.49
C LEU A 79 8.25 7.59 -7.36
N GLY A 80 7.73 7.50 -8.57
CA GLY A 80 8.15 6.47 -9.52
C GLY A 80 7.21 5.29 -9.68
N ALA A 81 6.03 5.32 -9.05
CA ALA A 81 5.03 4.29 -9.30
C ALA A 81 4.42 4.48 -10.69
N THR A 82 3.95 3.40 -11.28
CA THR A 82 3.34 3.40 -12.61
C THR A 82 1.84 3.22 -12.46
N ALA A 83 1.06 3.97 -13.26
CA ALA A 83 -0.40 3.84 -13.23
C ALA A 83 -0.83 2.43 -13.66
N ASP A 84 -1.76 1.84 -12.91
CA ASP A 84 -2.40 0.58 -13.26
C ASP A 84 -3.89 0.82 -13.51
N GLU A 85 -4.58 1.35 -12.51
CA GLU A 85 -5.97 1.80 -12.65
C GLU A 85 -6.05 3.26 -12.23
N GLU A 86 -6.44 4.13 -13.16
CA GLU A 86 -6.58 5.55 -12.85
C GLU A 86 -7.76 5.76 -11.90
N ILE A 87 -7.77 6.90 -11.22
CA ILE A 87 -8.80 7.22 -10.25
C ILE A 87 -10.19 7.05 -10.86
N MET A 88 -11.03 6.26 -10.22
CA MET A 88 -12.36 5.95 -10.69
C MET A 88 -13.38 6.09 -9.56
N HIS A 89 -14.49 6.73 -9.86
CA HIS A 89 -15.62 6.83 -8.96
C HIS A 89 -16.40 5.52 -9.02
N VAL A 90 -16.60 4.90 -7.86
CA VAL A 90 -17.27 3.59 -7.80
C VAL A 90 -18.62 3.62 -7.07
N GLY A 91 -19.15 4.80 -6.83
CA GLY A 91 -20.46 5.00 -6.19
C GLY A 91 -20.35 5.82 -4.91
N GLY A 92 -21.42 6.52 -4.57
CA GLY A 92 -21.41 7.39 -3.40
C GLY A 92 -20.25 8.39 -3.48
N ASN A 93 -19.49 8.50 -2.40
CA ASN A 93 -18.30 9.33 -2.35
C ASN A 93 -17.02 8.49 -2.36
N VAL A 94 -17.07 7.31 -2.97
CA VAL A 94 -15.96 6.37 -2.96
C VAL A 94 -15.20 6.40 -4.27
N TYR A 95 -13.88 6.53 -4.18
CA TYR A 95 -12.97 6.55 -5.32
C TYR A 95 -11.86 5.54 -5.06
N VAL A 96 -11.45 4.83 -6.11
CA VAL A 96 -10.36 3.87 -6.04
C VAL A 96 -9.35 4.14 -7.14
N ALA A 97 -8.13 3.68 -6.93
CA ALA A 97 -7.07 3.74 -7.93
C ALA A 97 -6.03 2.69 -7.56
N ALA A 98 -5.20 2.34 -8.52
CA ALA A 98 -4.11 1.41 -8.26
C ALA A 98 -2.89 1.79 -9.09
N VAL A 99 -1.73 1.62 -8.49
CA VAL A 99 -0.44 1.81 -9.15
C VAL A 99 0.36 0.52 -9.02
N VAL A 100 1.38 0.40 -9.85
CA VAL A 100 2.42 -0.62 -9.66
C VAL A 100 3.58 0.11 -9.00
N ASP A 101 4.03 -0.38 -7.86
CA ASP A 101 5.16 0.25 -7.18
C ASP A 101 6.45 0.00 -7.98
N PRO A 102 7.57 0.68 -7.65
CA PRO A 102 8.81 0.49 -8.41
C PRO A 102 9.40 -0.91 -8.33
N PHE A 103 8.83 -1.79 -7.52
CA PHE A 103 9.34 -3.13 -7.29
C PHE A 103 8.46 -4.21 -7.94
N GLY A 104 7.39 -3.81 -8.64
CA GLY A 104 6.53 -4.71 -9.38
C GLY A 104 5.30 -5.20 -8.63
N ASN A 105 4.92 -4.55 -7.55
CA ASN A 105 3.74 -4.91 -6.76
C ASN A 105 2.56 -3.97 -7.04
N LEU A 106 1.37 -4.55 -7.07
CA LEU A 106 0.15 -3.78 -7.21
C LEU A 106 -0.20 -3.13 -5.87
N PHE A 107 -0.44 -1.83 -5.90
CA PHE A 107 -0.73 -1.05 -4.69
C PHE A 107 -1.99 -0.21 -4.92
N GLY A 108 -3.05 -0.53 -4.20
CA GLY A 108 -4.32 0.15 -4.33
C GLY A 108 -4.55 1.21 -3.27
N ILE A 109 -5.27 2.25 -3.62
CA ILE A 109 -5.68 3.31 -2.69
C ILE A 109 -7.18 3.54 -2.83
N ILE A 110 -7.82 3.87 -1.72
CA ILE A 110 -9.26 4.09 -1.68
C ILE A 110 -9.58 5.31 -0.81
N GLN A 111 -10.41 6.18 -1.35
CA GLN A 111 -10.98 7.28 -0.59
C GLN A 111 -12.43 6.93 -0.30
N ASN A 112 -12.74 6.65 0.95
CA ASN A 112 -14.09 6.30 1.38
C ASN A 112 -14.38 6.99 2.72
N PRO A 113 -14.98 8.19 2.68
CA PRO A 113 -15.23 8.96 3.90
C PRO A 113 -16.26 8.30 4.82
N ASN A 114 -16.96 7.28 4.34
CA ASN A 114 -17.99 6.60 5.12
C ASN A 114 -17.48 5.34 5.82
N PHE A 115 -16.21 5.00 5.63
CA PHE A 115 -15.64 3.78 6.21
C PHE A 115 -15.39 3.96 7.71
N GLU A 116 -15.82 2.97 8.48
CA GLU A 116 -15.54 2.89 9.91
C GLU A 116 -15.12 1.46 10.23
N ALA A 117 -13.94 1.32 10.82
CA ALA A 117 -13.49 0.00 11.26
C ALA A 117 -14.29 -0.43 12.50
N LYS A 118 -14.67 -1.69 12.54
CA LYS A 118 -15.40 -2.26 13.67
C LYS A 118 -14.46 -3.13 14.50
N GLU A 119 -14.63 -3.07 15.80
CA GLU A 119 -13.82 -3.87 16.73
C GLU A 119 -14.50 -5.18 17.09
#